data_e63db8e079e2ad6853e605f7ea50430a
#
_entry.id   e63db8e079e2ad6853e605f7ea50430a
#
_cell.length_a   1.000
_cell.length_b   1.000
_cell.length_c   1.000
_cell.angle_alpha   90.00
_cell.angle_beta   90.00
_cell.angle_gamma   90.00
#
_symmetry.space_group_name_H-M   'P 1'
#
loop_
_entity.id
_entity.type
_entity.pdbx_description
1 polymer ?
#
loop_
_entity_poly.entity_id
_entity_poly.type
_entity_poly.pdbx_seq_one_letter_code
_entity_poly.pdbx_strand_id
1 'polypeptide(L)'
;MRHFLIILSLLLFSFTIISCGKNDNATDSTNTESSSYSDNGTTFTITVNSSKYYIDGIQTKSLILKKGYTYYFDSTDSTTNNHPLFISTTSSGGSYTYEYTSGVINSRTTNGT
;
A
#
# COMPACT_ATOMS: atom_id res chain seq x y z
N MET A 1 -12.79 -0.30 -61.87
CA MET A 1 -13.37 -0.05 -60.52
C MET A 1 -12.82 -0.95 -59.42
N ARG A 2 -12.28 -2.11 -59.73
CA ARG A 2 -11.74 -3.02 -58.68
C ARG A 2 -10.46 -2.53 -58.02
N HIS A 3 -9.64 -1.75 -58.71
CA HIS A 3 -8.35 -1.27 -58.16
C HIS A 3 -8.50 -0.03 -57.29
N PHE A 4 -9.58 0.71 -57.41
CA PHE A 4 -9.82 1.90 -56.58
C PHE A 4 -10.18 1.57 -55.16
N LEU A 5 -10.89 0.47 -54.94
CA LEU A 5 -11.27 -0.02 -53.60
C LEU A 5 -10.09 -0.56 -52.80
N ILE A 6 -9.08 -1.12 -53.47
CA ILE A 6 -7.90 -1.65 -52.82
C ILE A 6 -7.00 -0.52 -52.30
N ILE A 7 -6.91 0.59 -53.08
CA ILE A 7 -6.08 1.73 -52.68
C ILE A 7 -6.73 2.47 -51.49
N LEU A 8 -8.06 2.53 -51.44
CA LEU A 8 -8.78 3.15 -50.32
C LEU A 8 -8.66 2.31 -49.04
N SER A 9 -8.56 0.99 -49.17
CA SER A 9 -8.34 0.12 -48.00
C SER A 9 -6.93 0.24 -47.43
N LEU A 10 -5.94 0.54 -48.23
CA LEU A 10 -4.56 0.72 -47.78
C LEU A 10 -4.28 2.05 -47.08
N LEU A 11 -5.12 3.06 -47.37
CA LEU A 11 -5.00 4.38 -46.77
C LEU A 11 -5.61 4.47 -45.36
N LEU A 12 -6.45 3.52 -44.98
CA LEU A 12 -7.09 3.49 -43.65
C LEU A 12 -6.24 2.81 -42.55
N PHE A 13 -5.12 2.18 -42.91
CA PHE A 13 -4.27 1.47 -41.94
C PHE A 13 -3.05 2.25 -41.48
N SER A 14 -2.91 3.53 -41.80
CA SER A 14 -1.72 4.32 -41.55
C SER A 14 -1.87 5.36 -40.44
N PHE A 15 -2.73 5.10 -39.45
CA PHE A 15 -2.81 5.94 -38.24
C PHE A 15 -2.64 5.11 -36.97
N THR A 16 -1.48 4.51 -36.79
CA THR A 16 -1.01 4.20 -35.46
C THR A 16 -0.13 5.34 -34.99
N ILE A 17 -0.76 6.38 -34.48
CA ILE A 17 -0.05 7.33 -33.65
C ILE A 17 0.12 6.69 -32.28
N ILE A 18 1.29 6.15 -32.04
CA ILE A 18 1.73 5.90 -30.68
C ILE A 18 2.05 7.26 -30.11
N SER A 19 1.03 7.90 -29.54
CA SER A 19 1.24 9.01 -28.64
C SER A 19 1.63 8.41 -27.29
N CYS A 20 2.91 8.32 -27.02
CA CYS A 20 3.42 8.16 -25.68
C CYS A 20 3.22 9.49 -24.95
N GLY A 21 1.99 9.79 -24.61
CA GLY A 21 1.60 10.90 -23.76
C GLY A 21 1.63 10.40 -22.33
N LYS A 22 2.64 10.83 -21.62
CA LYS A 22 2.72 10.74 -20.17
C LYS A 22 1.59 11.60 -19.60
N ASN A 23 0.51 10.96 -19.20
CA ASN A 23 -0.51 11.56 -18.36
C ASN A 23 -0.95 10.53 -17.34
N ASP A 24 -0.43 10.73 -16.16
CA ASP A 24 -0.83 10.06 -14.95
C ASP A 24 -2.23 10.54 -14.55
N ASN A 25 -3.25 9.94 -15.13
CA ASN A 25 -4.59 9.97 -14.59
C ASN A 25 -5.45 8.88 -15.25
N ALA A 26 -5.20 7.64 -14.87
CA ALA A 26 -6.10 6.54 -15.15
C ALA A 26 -6.86 6.20 -13.88
N THR A 27 -8.06 6.72 -13.79
CA THR A 27 -9.10 6.19 -12.91
C THR A 27 -9.52 4.84 -13.49
N ASP A 28 -8.84 3.77 -13.12
CA ASP A 28 -9.31 2.42 -13.35
C ASP A 28 -9.73 1.83 -12.00
N SER A 29 -11.04 1.72 -11.82
CA SER A 29 -11.67 1.03 -10.71
C SER A 29 -11.61 -0.47 -10.95
N THR A 30 -10.45 -1.05 -10.89
CA THR A 30 -10.29 -2.48 -10.70
C THR A 30 -9.71 -2.68 -9.30
N ASN A 31 -10.47 -3.37 -8.48
CA ASN A 31 -10.14 -3.75 -7.12
C ASN A 31 -8.89 -4.65 -7.11
N THR A 32 -7.74 -4.05 -7.38
CA THR A 32 -6.43 -4.65 -7.21
C THR A 32 -5.96 -4.16 -5.85
N GLU A 33 -5.67 -5.08 -4.96
CA GLU A 33 -5.00 -4.78 -3.70
C GLU A 33 -3.78 -3.91 -4.03
N SER A 34 -3.90 -2.62 -3.81
CA SER A 34 -2.82 -1.67 -4.03
C SER A 34 -1.77 -1.94 -2.96
N SER A 35 -0.80 -2.77 -3.28
CA SER A 35 0.42 -2.84 -2.52
C SER A 35 1.17 -1.52 -2.73
N SER A 36 0.77 -0.50 -1.99
CA SER A 36 1.47 0.78 -2.03
C SER A 36 2.85 0.60 -1.43
N TYR A 37 3.87 0.80 -2.24
CA TYR A 37 5.23 0.94 -1.76
C TYR A 37 5.29 2.16 -0.85
N SER A 38 5.64 1.94 0.41
CA SER A 38 5.83 3.03 1.37
C SER A 38 7.25 3.58 1.25
N ASP A 39 7.37 4.89 1.17
CA ASP A 39 8.65 5.58 1.10
C ASP A 39 9.28 5.73 2.49
N ASN A 40 10.58 6.08 2.50
CA ASN A 40 11.32 6.34 3.73
C ASN A 40 10.68 7.48 4.55
N GLY A 41 10.50 7.27 5.84
CA GLY A 41 9.86 8.25 6.73
C GLY A 41 8.33 8.23 6.70
N THR A 42 7.71 7.26 6.02
CA THR A 42 6.25 7.12 6.02
C THR A 42 5.72 6.83 7.44
N THR A 43 4.70 7.57 7.83
CA THR A 43 3.99 7.36 9.09
C THR A 43 2.66 6.66 8.81
N PHE A 44 2.39 5.60 9.55
CA PHE A 44 1.14 4.87 9.55
C PHE A 44 0.37 5.18 10.82
N THR A 45 -0.85 5.68 10.69
CA THR A 45 -1.72 5.92 11.85
C THR A 45 -2.35 4.63 12.33
N ILE A 46 -2.17 4.32 13.61
CA ILE A 46 -2.71 3.11 14.24
C ILE A 46 -3.91 3.49 15.09
N THR A 47 -5.01 2.78 14.88
CA THR A 47 -6.21 2.86 15.73
C THR A 47 -6.69 1.47 16.10
N VAL A 48 -7.51 1.37 17.15
CA VAL A 48 -8.12 0.11 17.58
C VAL A 48 -9.64 0.25 17.64
N ASN A 49 -10.34 -0.69 17.03
CA ASN A 49 -11.79 -0.79 17.12
C ASN A 49 -12.17 -2.26 17.34
N SER A 50 -13.03 -2.52 18.34
CA SER A 50 -13.47 -3.88 18.69
C SER A 50 -12.32 -4.88 18.85
N SER A 51 -11.25 -4.45 19.54
CA SER A 51 -10.00 -5.23 19.77
C SER A 51 -9.27 -5.63 18.49
N LYS A 52 -9.44 -4.87 17.42
CA LYS A 52 -8.73 -5.06 16.15
C LYS A 52 -7.96 -3.81 15.77
N TYR A 53 -6.74 -3.99 15.27
CA TYR A 53 -5.92 -2.91 14.77
C TYR A 53 -6.34 -2.49 13.37
N TYR A 54 -6.31 -1.18 13.16
CA TYR A 54 -6.49 -0.54 11.86
C TYR A 54 -5.23 0.28 11.57
N ILE A 55 -4.77 0.22 10.35
CA ILE A 55 -3.65 1.01 9.83
C ILE A 55 -4.22 1.96 8.78
N ASP A 56 -4.13 3.27 9.02
CA ASP A 56 -4.73 4.32 8.20
C ASP A 56 -6.22 4.08 7.94
N GLY A 57 -6.95 3.63 8.97
CA GLY A 57 -8.38 3.34 8.90
C GLY A 57 -8.75 2.02 8.23
N ILE A 58 -7.79 1.21 7.79
CA ILE A 58 -8.03 -0.08 7.13
C ILE A 58 -7.65 -1.22 8.06
N GLN A 59 -8.62 -2.10 8.36
CA GLN A 59 -8.37 -3.32 9.13
C GLN A 59 -7.53 -4.30 8.28
N THR A 60 -6.54 -4.92 8.89
CA THR A 60 -5.65 -5.91 8.22
C THR A 60 -4.95 -5.38 6.97
N LYS A 61 -4.63 -4.08 6.94
CA LYS A 61 -3.91 -3.48 5.81
C LYS A 61 -2.57 -4.19 5.58
N SER A 62 -2.34 -4.64 4.35
CA SER A 62 -1.05 -5.17 3.94
C SER A 62 -0.07 -4.02 3.66
N LEU A 63 1.15 -4.13 4.20
CA LEU A 63 2.20 -3.15 3.99
C LEU A 63 3.38 -3.80 3.26
N ILE A 64 3.96 -3.07 2.31
CA ILE A 64 5.23 -3.44 1.69
C ILE A 64 6.28 -2.45 2.16
N LEU A 65 7.18 -2.92 3.01
CA LEU A 65 8.26 -2.12 3.57
C LEU A 65 9.58 -2.46 2.87
N LYS A 66 10.36 -1.43 2.54
CA LYS A 66 11.68 -1.58 1.93
C LYS A 66 12.75 -1.71 3.01
N LYS A 67 13.63 -2.68 2.87
CA LYS A 67 14.81 -2.80 3.74
C LYS A 67 15.70 -1.56 3.62
N GLY A 68 16.19 -1.07 4.76
CA GLY A 68 17.05 0.12 4.82
C GLY A 68 16.29 1.45 4.90
N TYR A 69 14.97 1.40 4.99
CA TYR A 69 14.10 2.57 5.18
C TYR A 69 13.54 2.59 6.59
N THR A 70 13.20 3.79 7.06
CA THR A 70 12.56 4.00 8.37
C THR A 70 11.06 4.22 8.19
N TYR A 71 10.27 3.60 9.05
CA TYR A 71 8.82 3.71 9.06
C TYR A 71 8.35 4.00 10.48
N TYR A 72 7.30 4.79 10.62
CA TYR A 72 6.72 5.15 11.90
C TYR A 72 5.31 4.58 12.01
N PHE A 73 4.99 3.99 13.15
CA PHE A 73 3.66 3.51 13.49
C PHE A 73 3.13 4.37 14.61
N ASP A 74 2.36 5.39 14.27
CA ASP A 74 1.80 6.35 15.22
C ASP A 74 0.64 5.72 15.97
N SER A 75 0.86 5.39 17.22
CA SER A 75 -0.14 4.86 18.16
C SER A 75 -0.54 5.87 19.24
N THR A 76 -0.54 7.16 18.92
CA THR A 76 -0.95 8.23 19.85
C THR A 76 -2.45 8.33 20.03
N ASP A 77 -3.25 7.72 19.16
CA ASP A 77 -4.70 7.70 19.27
C ASP A 77 -5.17 7.01 20.55
N SER A 78 -6.15 7.58 21.24
CA SER A 78 -6.66 7.07 22.51
C SER A 78 -7.24 5.65 22.44
N THR A 79 -7.64 5.20 21.27
CA THR A 79 -8.13 3.83 21.07
C THR A 79 -7.04 2.78 21.23
N THR A 80 -5.76 3.18 21.14
CA THR A 80 -4.61 2.28 21.36
C THR A 80 -4.28 2.08 22.84
N ASN A 81 -4.95 2.80 23.74
CA ASN A 81 -4.78 2.63 25.18
C ASN A 81 -5.01 1.17 25.57
N ASN A 82 -4.06 0.58 26.33
CA ASN A 82 -4.07 -0.83 26.72
C ASN A 82 -3.98 -1.84 25.55
N HIS A 83 -3.65 -1.37 24.35
CA HIS A 83 -3.43 -2.20 23.18
C HIS A 83 -1.98 -2.00 22.66
N PRO A 84 -0.97 -2.64 23.27
CA PRO A 84 0.43 -2.47 22.88
C PRO A 84 0.66 -3.07 21.49
N LEU A 85 1.15 -2.24 20.55
CA LEU A 85 1.50 -2.68 19.20
C LEU A 85 2.89 -3.32 19.21
N PHE A 86 3.04 -4.43 18.53
CA PHE A 86 4.33 -5.03 18.19
C PHE A 86 4.28 -5.72 16.82
N ILE A 87 5.43 -5.89 16.20
CA ILE A 87 5.56 -6.61 14.93
C ILE A 87 5.83 -8.08 15.24
N SER A 88 5.04 -8.98 14.68
CA SER A 88 5.21 -10.43 14.85
C SER A 88 5.82 -11.06 13.61
N THR A 89 6.64 -12.09 13.82
CA THR A 89 7.18 -12.96 12.76
C THR A 89 6.19 -14.04 12.31
N THR A 90 5.03 -14.13 12.99
CA THR A 90 3.96 -15.08 12.64
C THR A 90 2.66 -14.35 12.33
N SER A 91 1.85 -14.92 11.43
CA SER A 91 0.57 -14.35 11.04
C SER A 91 -0.51 -14.41 12.14
N SER A 92 -0.36 -15.30 13.10
CA SER A 92 -1.31 -15.43 14.22
C SER A 92 -1.17 -14.34 15.28
N GLY A 93 -0.04 -13.64 15.33
CA GLY A 93 0.21 -12.59 16.31
C GLY A 93 0.03 -13.05 17.77
N GLY A 94 -0.27 -12.12 18.66
CA GLY A 94 -0.78 -12.40 20.02
C GLY A 94 0.23 -12.90 21.06
N SER A 95 1.44 -13.32 20.67
CA SER A 95 2.47 -13.77 21.59
C SER A 95 3.78 -13.01 21.38
N TYR A 96 4.32 -12.46 22.44
CA TYR A 96 5.62 -11.78 22.41
C TYR A 96 6.81 -12.70 22.09
N THR A 97 6.62 -14.03 22.16
CA THR A 97 7.65 -15.00 21.77
C THR A 97 8.06 -14.85 20.31
N TYR A 98 7.15 -14.38 19.48
CA TYR A 98 7.37 -14.20 18.03
C TYR A 98 7.58 -12.74 17.64
N GLU A 99 7.90 -11.89 18.59
CA GLU A 99 8.13 -10.47 18.32
C GLU A 99 9.37 -10.26 17.47
N TYR A 100 9.25 -9.44 16.44
CA TYR A 100 10.37 -8.97 15.64
C TYR A 100 10.94 -7.70 16.26
N THR A 101 12.18 -7.75 16.73
CA THR A 101 12.81 -6.66 17.47
C THR A 101 13.98 -6.00 16.74
N SER A 102 14.47 -6.61 15.64
CA SER A 102 15.63 -6.08 14.92
C SER A 102 15.31 -4.76 14.24
N GLY A 103 15.94 -3.66 14.70
CA GLY A 103 15.69 -2.32 14.18
C GLY A 103 14.35 -1.72 14.59
N VAL A 104 13.64 -2.33 15.55
CA VAL A 104 12.39 -1.79 16.12
C VAL A 104 12.69 -1.01 17.37
N ILE A 105 12.17 0.20 17.48
CA ILE A 105 12.27 1.09 18.63
C ILE A 105 10.87 1.30 19.20
N ASN A 106 10.76 1.41 20.52
CA ASN A 106 9.47 1.66 21.20
C ASN A 106 8.40 0.59 20.95
N SER A 107 8.81 -0.67 20.72
CA SER A 107 7.84 -1.75 20.62
C SER A 107 7.04 -1.91 21.93
N ARG A 108 5.78 -2.29 21.82
CA ARG A 108 4.82 -2.47 22.93
C ARG A 108 4.46 -1.17 23.67
N THR A 109 4.84 -0.01 23.15
CA THR A 109 4.43 1.25 23.75
C THR A 109 2.96 1.51 23.42
N THR A 110 2.19 1.93 24.40
CA THR A 110 0.84 2.48 24.23
C THR A 110 0.93 4.00 24.27
N ASN A 111 0.18 4.72 23.45
CA ASN A 111 0.20 6.19 23.35
C ASN A 111 1.55 6.75 22.86
N GLY A 112 2.19 6.10 21.93
CA GLY A 112 3.49 6.50 21.41
C GLY A 112 3.68 6.22 19.92
N THR A 113 4.72 6.84 19.35
CA THR A 113 5.24 6.59 18.00
C THR A 113 6.55 5.84 18.07
#